data_fca63651891be038d4b567d665b61f42
#
_entry.id   fca63651891be038d4b567d665b61f42
#
_cell.length_a   1.000
_cell.length_b   1.000
_cell.length_c   1.000
_cell.angle_alpha   90.00
_cell.angle_beta   90.00
_cell.angle_gamma   90.00
#
_symmetry.space_group_name_H-M   'P 1'
#
loop_
_entity.id
_entity.type
_entity.pdbx_description
1 polymer ?
#
loop_
_entity_poly.entity_id
_entity_poly.type
_entity_poly.pdbx_seq_one_letter_code
_entity_poly.pdbx_strand_id
1 'polypeptide(L)'
;MCIRDRMSEVTIYEVGPRDGLQNEKIPIETNDKIQFIDFLSDTGLMFIESGAFVSPKWVPAMADSNTVLSKIVRKNDIMYPVLTPNLKGLEDAIKYNSDTACVFATPSESFSKKNTNCTVKEALHRAKEVTEEAIIKGLKVRGYISTVMFCPYENEIEPIKVAKLAEELIKMGCYEISLGDTIGSGTPIKTKEMIRDCKEAVGVEKLAVHFHDTYGQALANILASLDMGIKVIDTSVGGLGGCPYAPGAKGNVATEDVLFMLNGMGITTGVDIEKICKASEYVFEKLGRVPSSRVFNALQSKRKRNI
;
A
#
# COMPACT_ATOMS: atom_id res chain seq x y z
N MET A 1 -1.83 -26.06 -19.85
CA MET A 1 -0.88 -25.73 -18.77
C MET A 1 -1.69 -25.06 -17.65
N CYS A 2 -1.86 -25.72 -16.54
CA CYS A 2 -2.75 -25.26 -15.47
C CYS A 2 -2.13 -24.05 -14.76
N ILE A 3 -2.95 -23.05 -14.38
CA ILE A 3 -2.52 -21.88 -13.58
C ILE A 3 -1.77 -22.30 -12.31
N ARG A 4 -2.07 -23.48 -11.77
CA ARG A 4 -1.44 -24.08 -10.59
C ARG A 4 0.09 -24.24 -10.65
N ASP A 5 0.67 -24.33 -11.85
CA ASP A 5 2.12 -24.61 -12.00
C ASP A 5 2.97 -23.33 -12.10
N ARG A 6 2.36 -22.12 -12.06
CA ARG A 6 3.07 -20.86 -12.31
C ARG A 6 3.21 -19.92 -11.12
N MET A 7 2.42 -20.10 -10.05
CA MET A 7 2.39 -19.13 -8.94
C MET A 7 2.29 -19.87 -7.61
N SER A 8 3.43 -20.17 -7.00
CA SER A 8 3.47 -20.83 -5.68
C SER A 8 3.45 -19.85 -4.51
N GLU A 9 3.74 -18.57 -4.72
CA GLU A 9 3.90 -17.61 -3.63
C GLU A 9 3.57 -16.18 -4.08
N VAL A 10 2.78 -15.48 -3.26
CA VAL A 10 2.44 -14.05 -3.40
C VAL A 10 2.71 -13.36 -2.07
N THR A 11 3.37 -12.22 -2.12
CA THR A 11 3.65 -11.37 -0.96
C THR A 11 2.53 -10.37 -0.73
N ILE A 12 2.01 -10.34 0.49
CA ILE A 12 1.11 -9.29 0.97
C ILE A 12 1.93 -8.18 1.62
N TYR A 13 1.75 -6.96 1.14
CA TYR A 13 2.35 -5.75 1.71
C TYR A 13 1.22 -4.96 2.40
N GLU A 14 1.24 -4.94 3.74
CA GLU A 14 0.18 -4.34 4.54
C GLU A 14 0.41 -2.84 4.70
N VAL A 15 -0.52 -2.04 4.21
CA VAL A 15 -0.44 -0.56 4.27
C VAL A 15 -1.47 0.05 5.23
N GLY A 16 -2.24 -0.75 5.93
CA GLY A 16 -3.29 -0.31 6.85
C GLY A 16 -2.81 0.68 7.92
N PRO A 17 -1.69 0.42 8.61
CA PRO A 17 -1.22 1.33 9.65
C PRO A 17 -0.76 2.70 9.13
N ARG A 18 -0.35 2.80 7.86
CA ARG A 18 0.02 4.09 7.24
C ARG A 18 -1.10 4.60 6.34
N ASP A 19 -1.25 4.04 5.14
CA ASP A 19 -2.19 4.52 4.12
C ASP A 19 -3.64 4.40 4.57
N GLY A 20 -3.96 3.29 5.20
CA GLY A 20 -5.27 3.03 5.76
C GLY A 20 -5.67 4.08 6.82
N LEU A 21 -4.87 4.21 7.87
CA LEU A 21 -5.17 5.13 8.98
C LEU A 21 -5.02 6.60 8.61
N GLN A 22 -4.19 6.94 7.62
CA GLN A 22 -3.94 8.32 7.20
C GLN A 22 -5.23 9.06 6.82
N ASN A 23 -6.19 8.37 6.25
CA ASN A 23 -7.43 8.94 5.72
C ASN A 23 -8.67 8.65 6.59
N GLU A 24 -8.48 8.06 7.78
CA GLU A 24 -9.58 7.83 8.73
C GLU A 24 -10.00 9.14 9.40
N LYS A 25 -11.32 9.33 9.53
CA LYS A 25 -11.90 10.54 10.14
C LYS A 25 -11.75 10.58 11.65
N ILE A 26 -11.75 9.41 12.27
CA ILE A 26 -11.59 9.25 13.72
C ILE A 26 -10.12 8.98 13.98
N PRO A 27 -9.43 9.83 14.76
CA PRO A 27 -8.04 9.61 15.09
C PRO A 27 -7.90 8.37 15.98
N ILE A 28 -6.87 7.59 15.70
CA ILE A 28 -6.46 6.45 16.53
C ILE A 28 -5.36 6.91 17.48
N GLU A 29 -5.48 6.56 18.74
CA GLU A 29 -4.47 6.87 19.76
C GLU A 29 -3.15 6.14 19.47
N THR A 30 -2.03 6.76 19.81
CA THR A 30 -0.69 6.23 19.54
C THR A 30 -0.50 4.79 20.06
N ASN A 31 -0.98 4.51 21.28
CA ASN A 31 -0.87 3.17 21.85
C ASN A 31 -1.72 2.14 21.10
N ASP A 32 -2.86 2.54 20.56
CA ASP A 32 -3.70 1.65 19.76
C ASP A 32 -3.07 1.37 18.39
N LYS A 33 -2.35 2.33 17.80
CA LYS A 33 -1.56 2.11 16.55
C LYS A 33 -0.42 1.13 16.81
N ILE A 34 0.29 1.27 17.93
CA ILE A 34 1.36 0.34 18.32
C ILE A 34 0.80 -1.06 18.46
N GLN A 35 -0.26 -1.24 19.25
CA GLN A 35 -0.90 -2.54 19.44
C GLN A 35 -1.43 -3.14 18.14
N PHE A 36 -1.96 -2.32 17.23
CA PHE A 36 -2.42 -2.76 15.92
C PHE A 36 -1.26 -3.31 15.07
N ILE A 37 -0.12 -2.61 15.03
CA ILE A 37 1.08 -3.08 14.32
C ILE A 37 1.63 -4.35 14.96
N ASP A 38 1.63 -4.46 16.29
CA ASP A 38 2.07 -5.65 17.01
C ASP A 38 1.17 -6.86 16.69
N PHE A 39 -0.17 -6.69 16.60
CA PHE A 39 -1.07 -7.74 16.14
C PHE A 39 -0.76 -8.15 14.69
N LEU A 40 -0.52 -7.20 13.79
CA LEU A 40 -0.15 -7.50 12.40
C LEU A 40 1.17 -8.25 12.32
N SER A 41 2.13 -7.94 13.19
CA SER A 41 3.43 -8.61 13.26
C SER A 41 3.32 -10.10 13.64
N ASP A 42 2.21 -10.54 14.22
CA ASP A 42 1.94 -11.93 14.56
C ASP A 42 1.25 -12.74 13.45
N THR A 43 0.93 -12.11 12.32
CA THR A 43 0.08 -12.71 11.27
C THR A 43 0.81 -13.50 10.20
N GLY A 44 2.14 -13.39 10.12
CA GLY A 44 2.95 -13.92 9.02
C GLY A 44 3.23 -12.92 7.90
N LEU A 45 2.82 -11.66 8.05
CA LEU A 45 3.19 -10.57 7.15
C LEU A 45 4.69 -10.31 7.22
N MET A 46 5.33 -10.09 6.06
CA MET A 46 6.74 -9.70 5.95
C MET A 46 6.95 -8.19 5.83
N PHE A 47 5.91 -7.45 5.45
CA PHE A 47 5.96 -6.00 5.25
C PHE A 47 4.73 -5.34 5.88
N ILE A 48 4.99 -4.38 6.78
CA ILE A 48 3.95 -3.60 7.46
C ILE A 48 4.35 -2.13 7.41
N GLU A 49 3.74 -1.35 6.51
CA GLU A 49 4.03 0.08 6.41
C GLU A 49 3.51 0.81 7.65
N SER A 50 4.43 1.21 8.52
CA SER A 50 4.15 1.51 9.93
C SER A 50 4.04 2.99 10.27
N GLY A 51 4.15 3.88 9.28
CA GLY A 51 3.99 5.31 9.50
C GLY A 51 4.46 6.17 8.34
N ALA A 52 4.43 7.47 8.53
CA ALA A 52 4.88 8.45 7.56
C ALA A 52 5.57 9.64 8.24
N PHE A 53 6.70 10.05 7.73
CA PHE A 53 7.40 11.26 8.15
C PHE A 53 7.03 12.44 7.23
N VAL A 54 5.75 12.74 7.21
CA VAL A 54 5.15 13.88 6.51
C VAL A 54 4.89 15.04 7.48
N SER A 55 4.66 16.23 6.97
CA SER A 55 4.31 17.37 7.82
C SER A 55 3.01 17.10 8.60
N PRO A 56 3.01 17.17 9.94
CA PRO A 56 1.81 17.01 10.77
C PRO A 56 0.68 17.99 10.43
N LYS A 57 1.02 19.12 9.83
CA LYS A 57 0.07 20.11 9.33
C LYS A 57 -0.82 19.56 8.22
N TRP A 58 -0.25 18.68 7.36
CA TRP A 58 -0.94 18.12 6.22
C TRP A 58 -1.56 16.75 6.53
N VAL A 59 -0.89 15.97 7.37
CA VAL A 59 -1.34 14.62 7.75
C VAL A 59 -1.25 14.46 9.27
N PRO A 60 -2.20 15.05 10.03
CA PRO A 60 -2.19 14.96 11.50
C PRO A 60 -2.22 13.52 12.02
N ALA A 61 -2.89 12.62 11.30
CA ALA A 61 -2.99 11.21 11.66
C ALA A 61 -1.63 10.49 11.75
N MET A 62 -0.57 11.02 11.12
CA MET A 62 0.78 10.43 11.12
C MET A 62 1.77 11.21 11.98
N ALA A 63 1.31 12.19 12.76
CA ALA A 63 2.17 13.07 13.56
C ALA A 63 2.99 12.32 14.65
N ASP A 64 2.52 11.16 15.05
CA ASP A 64 3.09 10.31 16.11
C ASP A 64 3.91 9.13 15.56
N SER A 65 4.22 9.09 14.27
CA SER A 65 4.99 8.00 13.63
C SER A 65 6.34 7.73 14.32
N ASN A 66 6.98 8.76 14.85
CA ASN A 66 8.22 8.64 15.62
C ASN A 66 8.01 7.81 16.90
N THR A 67 6.93 8.07 17.64
CA THR A 67 6.59 7.35 18.89
C THR A 67 6.17 5.92 18.57
N VAL A 68 5.37 5.72 17.52
CA VAL A 68 4.96 4.40 17.04
C VAL A 68 6.18 3.55 16.73
N LEU A 69 7.06 4.00 15.84
CA LEU A 69 8.28 3.25 15.43
C LEU A 69 9.24 2.97 16.59
N SER A 70 9.27 3.83 17.61
CA SER A 70 10.11 3.64 18.79
C SER A 70 9.59 2.56 19.75
N LYS A 71 8.28 2.24 19.69
CA LYS A 71 7.61 1.41 20.70
C LYS A 71 7.06 0.10 20.18
N ILE A 72 6.87 -0.08 18.86
CA ILE A 72 6.45 -1.36 18.29
C ILE A 72 7.43 -2.48 18.60
N VAL A 73 6.93 -3.69 18.79
CA VAL A 73 7.75 -4.89 19.00
C VAL A 73 8.22 -5.40 17.64
N ARG A 74 9.43 -5.00 17.25
CA ARG A 74 10.00 -5.41 15.95
C ARG A 74 10.37 -6.88 15.92
N LYS A 75 10.05 -7.55 14.81
CA LYS A 75 10.50 -8.91 14.52
C LYS A 75 11.57 -8.89 13.42
N ASN A 76 12.55 -9.79 13.53
CA ASN A 76 13.71 -9.82 12.63
C ASN A 76 13.37 -10.17 11.17
N ASP A 77 12.26 -10.85 10.95
CA ASP A 77 11.75 -11.31 9.65
C ASP A 77 10.70 -10.37 9.04
N ILE A 78 10.42 -9.24 9.70
CA ILE A 78 9.46 -8.24 9.23
C ILE A 78 10.15 -6.92 8.96
N MET A 79 9.87 -6.34 7.80
CA MET A 79 10.24 -4.98 7.44
C MET A 79 9.11 -4.01 7.87
N TYR A 80 9.53 -2.85 8.41
CA TYR A 80 8.62 -1.78 8.83
C TYR A 80 8.89 -0.49 8.04
N PRO A 81 8.47 -0.46 6.76
CA PRO A 81 8.65 0.70 5.88
C PRO A 81 7.90 1.92 6.39
N VAL A 82 8.37 3.10 5.98
CA VAL A 82 7.71 4.37 6.26
C VAL A 82 7.70 5.27 5.03
N LEU A 83 6.64 6.05 4.88
CA LEU A 83 6.56 7.06 3.82
C LEU A 83 7.46 8.26 4.14
N THR A 84 8.35 8.60 3.21
CA THR A 84 9.41 9.60 3.34
C THR A 84 9.42 10.57 2.16
N PRO A 85 8.67 11.69 2.23
CA PRO A 85 8.48 12.57 1.08
C PRO A 85 9.66 13.53 0.80
N ASN A 86 10.62 13.65 1.72
CA ASN A 86 11.75 14.58 1.63
C ASN A 86 12.89 14.18 2.57
N LEU A 87 14.04 14.86 2.46
CA LEU A 87 15.24 14.57 3.27
C LEU A 87 15.00 14.70 4.78
N LYS A 88 14.18 15.67 5.22
CA LYS A 88 13.83 15.79 6.65
C LYS A 88 13.07 14.56 7.16
N GLY A 89 12.12 14.05 6.37
CA GLY A 89 11.43 12.80 6.69
C GLY A 89 12.37 11.61 6.70
N LEU A 90 13.40 11.59 5.84
CA LEU A 90 14.41 10.56 5.82
C LEU A 90 15.31 10.59 7.08
N GLU A 91 15.71 11.77 7.54
CA GLU A 91 16.45 11.92 8.82
C GLU A 91 15.67 11.29 9.98
N ASP A 92 14.38 11.55 10.05
CA ASP A 92 13.51 10.95 11.07
C ASP A 92 13.36 9.42 10.85
N ALA A 93 13.19 8.94 9.62
CA ALA A 93 13.13 7.51 9.30
C ALA A 93 14.39 6.77 9.78
N ILE A 94 15.56 7.33 9.54
CA ILE A 94 16.85 6.79 9.99
C ILE A 94 16.94 6.81 11.52
N LYS A 95 16.60 7.93 12.13
CA LYS A 95 16.63 8.12 13.59
C LYS A 95 15.77 7.12 14.34
N TYR A 96 14.63 6.75 13.77
CA TYR A 96 13.69 5.80 14.36
C TYR A 96 13.81 4.38 13.78
N ASN A 97 14.96 4.07 13.16
CA ASN A 97 15.35 2.74 12.67
C ASN A 97 14.36 2.12 11.68
N SER A 98 13.83 2.91 10.74
CA SER A 98 13.14 2.32 9.59
C SER A 98 14.15 1.56 8.73
N ASP A 99 13.72 0.44 8.18
CA ASP A 99 14.53 -0.39 7.29
C ASP A 99 14.33 -0.01 5.80
N THR A 100 13.22 0.65 5.49
CA THR A 100 12.83 1.00 4.13
C THR A 100 12.18 2.38 4.10
N ALA A 101 12.68 3.25 3.24
CA ALA A 101 12.06 4.52 2.90
C ALA A 101 11.13 4.35 1.70
N CYS A 102 9.91 4.86 1.78
CA CYS A 102 8.98 4.88 0.67
C CYS A 102 8.89 6.28 0.08
N VAL A 103 9.13 6.39 -1.22
CA VAL A 103 8.97 7.63 -2.01
C VAL A 103 7.78 7.49 -2.94
N PHE A 104 7.24 8.59 -3.44
CA PHE A 104 6.09 8.55 -4.33
C PHE A 104 6.18 9.57 -5.45
N ALA A 105 5.52 9.23 -6.56
CA ALA A 105 5.39 10.06 -7.75
C ALA A 105 4.01 9.85 -8.38
N THR A 106 3.67 10.65 -9.38
CA THR A 106 2.45 10.53 -10.18
C THR A 106 2.71 11.03 -11.60
N PRO A 107 2.10 10.44 -12.63
CA PRO A 107 2.21 10.94 -13.99
C PRO A 107 1.33 12.17 -14.28
N SER A 108 0.46 12.57 -13.34
CA SER A 108 -0.47 13.69 -13.49
C SER A 108 0.06 14.98 -12.85
N GLU A 109 0.23 16.04 -13.64
CA GLU A 109 0.63 17.37 -13.16
C GLU A 109 -0.41 17.96 -12.22
N SER A 110 -1.68 17.83 -12.54
CA SER A 110 -2.77 18.37 -11.73
C SER A 110 -2.85 17.66 -10.37
N PHE A 111 -2.66 16.33 -10.34
CA PHE A 111 -2.63 15.56 -9.11
C PHE A 111 -1.40 15.92 -8.26
N SER A 112 -0.22 16.02 -8.88
CA SER A 112 1.00 16.42 -8.20
C SER A 112 0.85 17.78 -7.51
N LYS A 113 0.37 18.79 -8.24
CA LYS A 113 0.13 20.14 -7.68
C LYS A 113 -0.86 20.13 -6.51
N LYS A 114 -1.96 19.37 -6.62
CA LYS A 114 -2.99 19.32 -5.57
C LYS A 114 -2.59 18.51 -4.35
N ASN A 115 -1.84 17.43 -4.56
CA ASN A 115 -1.45 16.50 -3.49
C ASN A 115 -0.15 16.93 -2.78
N THR A 116 0.82 17.46 -3.50
CA THR A 116 2.16 17.75 -2.98
C THR A 116 2.61 19.20 -3.17
N ASN A 117 1.77 20.03 -3.76
CA ASN A 117 2.02 21.44 -4.09
C ASN A 117 3.31 21.64 -4.91
N CYS A 118 3.60 20.70 -5.83
CA CYS A 118 4.74 20.78 -6.74
C CYS A 118 4.43 20.15 -8.09
N THR A 119 5.26 20.42 -9.10
CA THR A 119 5.19 19.76 -10.41
C THR A 119 5.67 18.31 -10.31
N VAL A 120 5.32 17.48 -11.30
CA VAL A 120 5.84 16.10 -11.41
C VAL A 120 7.37 16.08 -11.40
N LYS A 121 8.01 17.00 -12.12
CA LYS A 121 9.47 17.13 -12.17
C LYS A 121 10.09 17.43 -10.80
N GLU A 122 9.49 18.36 -10.05
CA GLU A 122 9.95 18.69 -8.68
C GLU A 122 9.73 17.53 -7.72
N ALA A 123 8.60 16.80 -7.83
CA ALA A 123 8.33 15.61 -7.04
C ALA A 123 9.38 14.51 -7.30
N LEU A 124 9.72 14.27 -8.57
CA LEU A 124 10.79 13.33 -8.97
C LEU A 124 12.17 13.76 -8.47
N HIS A 125 12.47 15.05 -8.49
CA HIS A 125 13.73 15.54 -7.96
C HIS A 125 13.85 15.28 -6.44
N ARG A 126 12.78 15.55 -5.69
CA ARG A 126 12.71 15.22 -4.25
C ARG A 126 12.84 13.72 -3.99
N ALA A 127 12.14 12.91 -4.78
CA ALA A 127 12.23 11.44 -4.67
C ALA A 127 13.66 10.96 -4.94
N LYS A 128 14.36 11.56 -5.91
CA LYS A 128 15.76 11.26 -6.22
C LYS A 128 16.67 11.57 -5.05
N GLU A 129 16.59 12.80 -4.49
CA GLU A 129 17.41 13.21 -3.33
C GLU A 129 17.22 12.25 -2.15
N VAL A 130 15.97 11.89 -1.82
CA VAL A 130 15.64 10.94 -0.75
C VAL A 130 16.19 9.56 -1.05
N THR A 131 16.05 9.08 -2.29
CA THR A 131 16.50 7.74 -2.69
C THR A 131 18.02 7.61 -2.62
N GLU A 132 18.75 8.58 -3.17
CA GLU A 132 20.21 8.58 -3.16
C GLU A 132 20.75 8.60 -1.72
N GLU A 133 20.24 9.49 -0.86
CA GLU A 133 20.68 9.58 0.53
C GLU A 133 20.28 8.35 1.35
N ALA A 134 19.07 7.81 1.16
CA ALA A 134 18.61 6.59 1.84
C ALA A 134 19.53 5.39 1.53
N ILE A 135 19.91 5.20 0.27
CA ILE A 135 20.84 4.15 -0.15
C ILE A 135 22.22 4.32 0.49
N ILE A 136 22.75 5.55 0.51
CA ILE A 136 24.02 5.86 1.19
C ILE A 136 23.97 5.48 2.67
N LYS A 137 22.81 5.66 3.31
CA LYS A 137 22.58 5.30 4.73
C LYS A 137 22.19 3.81 4.94
N GLY A 138 22.16 3.01 3.88
CA GLY A 138 21.91 1.58 3.95
C GLY A 138 20.42 1.18 4.02
N LEU A 139 19.49 2.12 3.79
CA LEU A 139 18.06 1.80 3.69
C LEU A 139 17.72 1.28 2.29
N LYS A 140 16.72 0.41 2.22
CA LYS A 140 16.05 0.09 0.95
C LYS A 140 15.08 1.22 0.59
N VAL A 141 14.79 1.38 -0.71
CA VAL A 141 13.83 2.39 -1.17
C VAL A 141 12.76 1.76 -2.04
N ARG A 142 11.49 1.99 -1.70
CA ARG A 142 10.32 1.58 -2.47
C ARG A 142 9.66 2.78 -3.11
N GLY A 143 9.31 2.70 -4.40
CA GLY A 143 8.60 3.75 -5.12
C GLY A 143 7.09 3.47 -5.19
N TYR A 144 6.26 4.48 -4.96
CA TYR A 144 4.83 4.45 -5.27
C TYR A 144 4.55 5.32 -6.48
N ILE A 145 3.73 4.84 -7.41
CA ILE A 145 3.17 5.67 -8.48
C ILE A 145 1.65 5.73 -8.30
N SER A 146 1.14 6.92 -7.99
CA SER A 146 -0.30 7.16 -7.86
C SER A 146 -0.95 7.46 -9.21
N THR A 147 -2.27 7.24 -9.31
CA THR A 147 -3.08 7.55 -10.50
C THR A 147 -2.63 6.85 -11.79
N VAL A 148 -2.27 5.55 -11.69
CA VAL A 148 -1.68 4.80 -12.81
C VAL A 148 -2.63 4.49 -13.97
N MET A 149 -3.93 4.60 -13.77
CA MET A 149 -4.94 4.36 -14.82
C MET A 149 -5.86 5.56 -15.02
N PHE A 150 -6.29 6.18 -13.92
CA PHE A 150 -7.16 7.35 -13.96
C PHE A 150 -6.74 8.36 -12.89
N CYS A 151 -6.83 9.63 -13.25
CA CYS A 151 -6.63 10.78 -12.38
C CYS A 151 -7.97 11.52 -12.18
N PRO A 152 -8.33 11.94 -10.97
CA PRO A 152 -9.59 12.65 -10.72
C PRO A 152 -9.66 14.02 -11.40
N TYR A 153 -8.56 14.52 -11.95
CA TYR A 153 -8.46 15.84 -12.58
C TYR A 153 -8.13 15.79 -14.08
N GLU A 154 -7.42 14.73 -14.54
CA GLU A 154 -6.96 14.59 -15.91
C GLU A 154 -7.59 13.40 -16.63
N ASN A 155 -8.51 12.66 -15.95
CA ASN A 155 -9.16 11.46 -16.45
C ASN A 155 -8.16 10.33 -16.74
N GLU A 156 -8.22 9.73 -17.92
CA GLU A 156 -7.41 8.58 -18.29
C GLU A 156 -5.92 8.93 -18.38
N ILE A 157 -5.08 8.07 -17.81
CA ILE A 157 -3.62 8.17 -17.84
C ILE A 157 -3.08 7.13 -18.82
N GLU A 158 -2.24 7.59 -19.76
CA GLU A 158 -1.60 6.72 -20.74
C GLU A 158 -0.60 5.77 -20.07
N PRO A 159 -0.67 4.44 -20.30
CA PRO A 159 0.25 3.45 -19.72
C PRO A 159 1.72 3.78 -19.90
N ILE A 160 2.10 4.31 -21.07
CA ILE A 160 3.49 4.68 -21.36
C ILE A 160 4.06 5.77 -20.43
N LYS A 161 3.22 6.68 -19.91
CA LYS A 161 3.66 7.70 -18.93
C LYS A 161 3.99 7.06 -17.59
N VAL A 162 3.21 6.05 -17.18
CA VAL A 162 3.45 5.27 -15.96
C VAL A 162 4.73 4.45 -16.11
N ALA A 163 4.92 3.78 -17.24
CA ALA A 163 6.10 2.97 -17.55
C ALA A 163 7.39 3.80 -17.50
N LYS A 164 7.39 5.00 -18.08
CA LYS A 164 8.55 5.93 -18.03
C LYS A 164 8.86 6.35 -16.61
N LEU A 165 7.81 6.64 -15.81
CA LEU A 165 7.99 7.04 -14.42
C LEU A 165 8.53 5.88 -13.57
N ALA A 166 8.06 4.65 -13.80
CA ALA A 166 8.58 3.44 -13.16
C ALA A 166 10.07 3.25 -13.49
N GLU A 167 10.45 3.42 -14.77
CA GLU A 167 11.84 3.33 -15.22
C GLU A 167 12.73 4.37 -14.52
N GLU A 168 12.26 5.62 -14.38
CA GLU A 168 13.02 6.67 -13.69
C GLU A 168 13.23 6.32 -12.21
N LEU A 169 12.20 5.88 -11.50
CA LEU A 169 12.32 5.49 -10.08
C LEU A 169 13.25 4.28 -9.89
N ILE A 170 13.20 3.29 -10.77
CA ILE A 170 14.15 2.14 -10.73
C ILE A 170 15.58 2.61 -11.00
N LYS A 171 15.81 3.52 -11.96
CA LYS A 171 17.14 4.11 -12.24
C LYS A 171 17.67 4.93 -11.06
N MET A 172 16.80 5.53 -10.24
CA MET A 172 17.20 6.22 -9.01
C MET A 172 17.66 5.25 -7.91
N GLY A 173 17.26 3.96 -7.99
CA GLY A 173 17.64 2.92 -7.03
C GLY A 173 16.48 2.35 -6.21
N CYS A 174 15.23 2.65 -6.54
CA CYS A 174 14.10 1.95 -5.94
C CYS A 174 14.17 0.46 -6.30
N TYR A 175 14.00 -0.43 -5.29
CA TYR A 175 14.03 -1.86 -5.53
C TYR A 175 12.73 -2.41 -6.12
N GLU A 176 11.61 -1.71 -5.88
CA GLU A 176 10.25 -2.10 -6.29
C GLU A 176 9.39 -0.86 -6.52
N ILE A 177 8.47 -0.95 -7.46
CA ILE A 177 7.48 0.09 -7.77
C ILE A 177 6.07 -0.45 -7.55
N SER A 178 5.33 0.18 -6.65
CA SER A 178 3.91 -0.10 -6.42
C SER A 178 3.04 0.80 -7.29
N LEU A 179 2.20 0.17 -8.10
CA LEU A 179 1.34 0.79 -9.10
C LEU A 179 -0.05 1.05 -8.50
N GLY A 180 -0.37 2.32 -8.23
CA GLY A 180 -1.55 2.73 -7.46
C GLY A 180 -2.75 3.17 -8.31
N ASP A 181 -3.86 2.39 -8.29
CA ASP A 181 -5.17 2.85 -8.74
C ASP A 181 -5.84 3.68 -7.63
N THR A 182 -5.41 4.92 -7.51
CA THR A 182 -5.72 5.82 -6.38
C THR A 182 -7.21 6.09 -6.19
N ILE A 183 -8.00 6.11 -7.27
CA ILE A 183 -9.45 6.32 -7.19
C ILE A 183 -10.26 5.05 -7.36
N GLY A 184 -9.60 3.91 -7.60
CA GLY A 184 -10.22 2.59 -7.72
C GLY A 184 -11.12 2.43 -8.93
N SER A 185 -10.90 3.19 -10.00
CA SER A 185 -11.71 3.18 -11.22
C SER A 185 -11.14 2.34 -12.36
N GLY A 186 -9.99 1.72 -12.14
CA GLY A 186 -9.39 0.80 -13.09
C GLY A 186 -10.22 -0.44 -13.34
N THR A 187 -10.07 -1.02 -14.53
CA THR A 187 -10.69 -2.28 -14.93
C THR A 187 -9.63 -3.31 -15.30
N PRO A 188 -9.94 -4.63 -15.33
CA PRO A 188 -8.95 -5.65 -15.66
C PRO A 188 -8.22 -5.44 -17.00
N ILE A 189 -8.90 -4.91 -18.01
CA ILE A 189 -8.27 -4.60 -19.33
C ILE A 189 -7.26 -3.48 -19.16
N LYS A 190 -7.63 -2.36 -18.53
CA LYS A 190 -6.74 -1.23 -18.28
C LYS A 190 -5.56 -1.61 -17.38
N THR A 191 -5.80 -2.45 -16.40
CA THR A 191 -4.76 -3.01 -15.55
C THR A 191 -3.73 -3.80 -16.36
N LYS A 192 -4.17 -4.69 -17.25
CA LYS A 192 -3.27 -5.47 -18.11
C LYS A 192 -2.48 -4.58 -19.09
N GLU A 193 -3.11 -3.56 -19.67
CA GLU A 193 -2.43 -2.58 -20.54
C GLU A 193 -1.31 -1.85 -19.80
N MET A 194 -1.62 -1.32 -18.61
CA MET A 194 -0.67 -0.58 -17.78
C MET A 194 0.49 -1.49 -17.31
N ILE A 195 0.19 -2.71 -16.83
CA ILE A 195 1.23 -3.66 -16.38
C ILE A 195 2.11 -4.10 -17.54
N ARG A 196 1.56 -4.32 -18.74
CA ARG A 196 2.35 -4.69 -19.91
C ARG A 196 3.44 -3.66 -20.20
N ASP A 197 3.08 -2.38 -20.30
CA ASP A 197 4.03 -1.32 -20.62
C ASP A 197 5.07 -1.13 -19.50
N CYS A 198 4.65 -1.21 -18.22
CA CYS A 198 5.57 -1.16 -17.08
C CYS A 198 6.52 -2.37 -17.02
N LYS A 199 6.00 -3.57 -17.30
CA LYS A 199 6.82 -4.81 -17.34
C LYS A 199 7.87 -4.77 -18.46
N GLU A 200 7.53 -4.22 -19.60
CA GLU A 200 8.49 -4.01 -20.69
C GLU A 200 9.60 -3.02 -20.31
N ALA A 201 9.27 -2.00 -19.50
CA ALA A 201 10.23 -0.98 -19.08
C ALA A 201 11.17 -1.44 -17.94
N VAL A 202 10.69 -2.18 -16.94
CA VAL A 202 11.47 -2.43 -15.72
C VAL A 202 11.55 -3.91 -15.29
N GLY A 203 10.82 -4.81 -15.93
CA GLY A 203 10.67 -6.22 -15.49
C GLY A 203 9.55 -6.38 -14.45
N VAL A 204 8.83 -7.51 -14.50
CA VAL A 204 7.66 -7.76 -13.64
C VAL A 204 8.04 -7.99 -12.18
N GLU A 205 9.25 -8.48 -11.94
CA GLU A 205 9.80 -8.75 -10.60
C GLU A 205 10.05 -7.51 -9.76
N LYS A 206 10.04 -6.33 -10.40
CA LYS A 206 10.19 -5.02 -9.75
C LYS A 206 8.85 -4.29 -9.58
N LEU A 207 7.75 -4.96 -9.89
CA LEU A 207 6.42 -4.35 -9.85
C LEU A 207 5.56 -4.95 -8.74
N ALA A 208 4.85 -4.09 -8.05
CA ALA A 208 3.76 -4.39 -7.12
C ALA A 208 2.49 -3.65 -7.55
N VAL A 209 1.34 -4.05 -7.01
CA VAL A 209 0.06 -3.37 -7.27
C VAL A 209 -0.59 -2.89 -5.96
N HIS A 210 -1.19 -1.71 -6.03
CA HIS A 210 -1.88 -1.04 -4.94
C HIS A 210 -3.24 -0.53 -5.45
N PHE A 211 -4.30 -1.29 -5.22
CA PHE A 211 -5.59 -0.99 -5.80
C PHE A 211 -6.65 -0.62 -4.76
N HIS A 212 -7.35 0.49 -5.02
CA HIS A 212 -8.52 0.88 -4.26
C HIS A 212 -9.77 0.13 -4.75
N ASP A 213 -10.67 -0.21 -3.83
CA ASP A 213 -11.91 -0.96 -4.11
C ASP A 213 -13.15 -0.05 -4.17
N THR A 214 -12.96 1.22 -4.51
CA THR A 214 -14.04 2.22 -4.59
C THR A 214 -15.22 1.75 -5.42
N TYR A 215 -14.93 1.17 -6.59
CA TYR A 215 -15.95 0.65 -7.52
C TYR A 215 -16.04 -0.89 -7.51
N GLY A 216 -15.46 -1.55 -6.50
CA GLY A 216 -15.53 -3.01 -6.36
C GLY A 216 -14.73 -3.79 -7.40
N GLN A 217 -13.71 -3.16 -8.03
CA GLN A 217 -12.93 -3.77 -9.09
C GLN A 217 -11.56 -4.29 -8.62
N ALA A 218 -11.15 -3.98 -7.38
CA ALA A 218 -9.79 -4.27 -6.94
C ALA A 218 -9.44 -5.77 -7.03
N LEU A 219 -10.29 -6.68 -6.58
CA LEU A 219 -10.02 -8.13 -6.67
C LEU A 219 -9.92 -8.61 -8.13
N ALA A 220 -10.77 -8.09 -9.03
CA ALA A 220 -10.69 -8.42 -10.45
C ALA A 220 -9.39 -7.91 -11.09
N ASN A 221 -8.97 -6.70 -10.71
CA ASN A 221 -7.72 -6.10 -11.17
C ASN A 221 -6.50 -6.84 -10.60
N ILE A 222 -6.55 -7.30 -9.34
CA ILE A 222 -5.51 -8.14 -8.74
C ILE A 222 -5.41 -9.47 -9.48
N LEU A 223 -6.53 -10.14 -9.76
CA LEU A 223 -6.53 -11.38 -10.53
C LEU A 223 -5.90 -11.17 -11.93
N ALA A 224 -6.26 -10.08 -12.61
CA ALA A 224 -5.65 -9.71 -13.88
C ALA A 224 -4.13 -9.45 -13.77
N SER A 225 -3.68 -8.89 -12.65
CA SER A 225 -2.26 -8.62 -12.36
C SER A 225 -1.48 -9.92 -12.12
N LEU A 226 -2.08 -10.88 -11.41
CA LEU A 226 -1.49 -12.21 -11.19
C LEU A 226 -1.27 -12.93 -12.53
N ASP A 227 -2.22 -12.85 -13.47
CA ASP A 227 -2.06 -13.38 -14.83
C ASP A 227 -0.86 -12.77 -15.57
N MET A 228 -0.52 -11.50 -15.28
CA MET A 228 0.63 -10.79 -15.88
C MET A 228 1.95 -11.09 -15.19
N GLY A 229 1.93 -11.81 -14.06
CA GLY A 229 3.11 -12.24 -13.31
C GLY A 229 3.44 -11.40 -12.07
N ILE A 230 2.59 -10.46 -11.68
CA ILE A 230 2.75 -9.70 -10.42
C ILE A 230 2.69 -10.66 -9.24
N LYS A 231 3.56 -10.42 -8.26
CA LYS A 231 3.67 -11.25 -7.04
C LYS A 231 3.58 -10.46 -5.73
N VAL A 232 3.54 -9.15 -5.78
CA VAL A 232 3.43 -8.28 -4.59
C VAL A 232 2.15 -7.46 -4.68
N ILE A 233 1.33 -7.54 -3.63
CA ILE A 233 0.02 -6.90 -3.55
C ILE A 233 -0.05 -6.08 -2.27
N ASP A 234 -0.25 -4.77 -2.40
CA ASP A 234 -0.54 -3.89 -1.28
C ASP A 234 -2.01 -4.04 -0.88
N THR A 235 -2.24 -4.23 0.40
CA THR A 235 -3.59 -4.41 0.96
C THR A 235 -3.71 -3.67 2.28
N SER A 236 -4.93 -3.47 2.74
CA SER A 236 -5.19 -2.84 4.04
C SER A 236 -6.20 -3.65 4.83
N VAL A 237 -5.84 -4.02 6.05
CA VAL A 237 -6.71 -4.77 6.97
C VAL A 237 -8.09 -4.14 7.07
N GLY A 238 -9.13 -4.97 6.93
CA GLY A 238 -10.54 -4.55 6.97
C GLY A 238 -10.94 -3.59 5.86
N GLY A 239 -10.06 -3.28 4.91
CA GLY A 239 -10.24 -2.22 3.94
C GLY A 239 -10.14 -0.84 4.59
N LEU A 240 -9.19 -0.66 5.54
CA LEU A 240 -8.89 0.65 6.11
C LEU A 240 -8.51 1.65 5.03
N GLY A 241 -8.93 2.89 5.25
CA GLY A 241 -8.67 4.01 4.37
C GLY A 241 -9.93 4.54 3.71
N GLY A 242 -9.75 5.67 3.09
CA GLY A 242 -10.72 6.34 2.23
C GLY A 242 -9.98 6.94 1.06
N CYS A 243 -10.70 7.43 0.09
CA CYS A 243 -10.08 8.24 -0.96
C CYS A 243 -10.55 9.68 -0.78
N PRO A 244 -9.68 10.63 -0.40
CA PRO A 244 -10.07 12.03 -0.26
C PRO A 244 -10.55 12.64 -1.59
N TYR A 245 -10.22 12.00 -2.71
CA TYR A 245 -10.57 12.41 -4.06
C TYR A 245 -11.87 11.78 -4.59
N ALA A 246 -12.46 10.84 -3.84
CA ALA A 246 -13.73 10.19 -4.19
C ALA A 246 -14.60 10.10 -2.93
N PRO A 247 -15.50 11.08 -2.67
CA PRO A 247 -16.37 11.08 -1.50
C PRO A 247 -17.19 9.79 -1.40
N GLY A 248 -17.13 9.11 -0.23
CA GLY A 248 -17.78 7.83 -0.02
C GLY A 248 -17.00 6.60 -0.50
N ALA A 249 -15.81 6.79 -1.06
CA ALA A 249 -14.92 5.71 -1.48
C ALA A 249 -14.47 4.84 -0.30
N LYS A 250 -14.47 3.52 -0.51
CA LYS A 250 -14.06 2.55 0.51
C LYS A 250 -12.53 2.47 0.70
N GLY A 251 -11.74 3.10 -0.18
CA GLY A 251 -10.29 3.09 -0.11
C GLY A 251 -9.67 1.75 -0.52
N ASN A 252 -8.63 1.34 0.19
CA ASN A 252 -7.84 0.16 -0.12
C ASN A 252 -8.65 -1.14 -0.21
N VAL A 253 -8.19 -2.07 -1.04
CA VAL A 253 -8.67 -3.46 -1.01
C VAL A 253 -8.37 -4.08 0.34
N ALA A 254 -9.34 -4.83 0.88
CA ALA A 254 -9.17 -5.47 2.18
C ALA A 254 -8.24 -6.68 2.12
N THR A 255 -7.32 -6.77 3.07
CA THR A 255 -6.37 -7.88 3.21
C THR A 255 -7.09 -9.22 3.30
N GLU A 256 -8.16 -9.31 4.08
CA GLU A 256 -8.96 -10.52 4.24
C GLU A 256 -9.58 -10.98 2.92
N ASP A 257 -10.08 -10.04 2.10
CA ASP A 257 -10.74 -10.34 0.84
C ASP A 257 -9.72 -10.89 -0.18
N VAL A 258 -8.51 -10.31 -0.21
CA VAL A 258 -7.40 -10.79 -1.05
C VAL A 258 -6.91 -12.16 -0.59
N LEU A 259 -6.69 -12.35 0.71
CA LEU A 259 -6.25 -13.64 1.27
C LEU A 259 -7.27 -14.75 0.98
N PHE A 260 -8.55 -14.47 1.10
CA PHE A 260 -9.61 -15.45 0.79
C PHE A 260 -9.56 -15.88 -0.68
N MET A 261 -9.40 -14.91 -1.59
CA MET A 261 -9.26 -15.20 -3.03
C MET A 261 -8.02 -16.06 -3.30
N LEU A 262 -6.85 -15.65 -2.80
CA LEU A 262 -5.58 -16.35 -3.02
C LEU A 262 -5.61 -17.77 -2.45
N ASN A 263 -6.10 -17.94 -1.22
CA ASN A 263 -6.24 -19.25 -0.58
C ASN A 263 -7.16 -20.17 -1.39
N GLY A 264 -8.30 -19.64 -1.89
CA GLY A 264 -9.21 -20.38 -2.76
C GLY A 264 -8.58 -20.81 -4.09
N MET A 265 -7.59 -20.05 -4.58
CA MET A 265 -6.82 -20.39 -5.79
C MET A 265 -5.63 -21.32 -5.49
N GLY A 266 -5.37 -21.67 -4.23
CA GLY A 266 -4.22 -22.48 -3.83
C GLY A 266 -2.89 -21.74 -3.89
N ILE A 267 -2.92 -20.40 -3.83
CA ILE A 267 -1.74 -19.53 -3.81
C ILE A 267 -1.37 -19.27 -2.35
N THR A 268 -0.12 -19.58 -1.99
CA THR A 268 0.42 -19.38 -0.64
C THR A 268 0.89 -17.93 -0.44
N THR A 269 0.58 -17.37 0.73
CA THR A 269 1.06 -16.03 1.15
C THR A 269 1.85 -16.08 2.45
N GLY A 270 1.76 -17.18 3.20
CA GLY A 270 2.30 -17.28 4.56
C GLY A 270 1.49 -16.52 5.62
N VAL A 271 0.42 -15.81 5.23
CA VAL A 271 -0.35 -14.96 6.14
C VAL A 271 -1.58 -15.69 6.69
N ASP A 272 -1.76 -15.63 8.00
CA ASP A 272 -2.89 -16.22 8.72
C ASP A 272 -4.11 -15.28 8.72
N ILE A 273 -5.14 -15.64 7.95
CA ILE A 273 -6.37 -14.84 7.81
C ILE A 273 -7.14 -14.68 9.14
N GLU A 274 -7.07 -15.66 10.05
CA GLU A 274 -7.74 -15.58 11.34
C GLU A 274 -7.08 -14.54 12.25
N LYS A 275 -5.75 -14.44 12.20
CA LYS A 275 -5.00 -13.42 12.93
C LYS A 275 -5.19 -12.03 12.30
N ILE A 276 -5.27 -11.93 10.98
CA ILE A 276 -5.65 -10.69 10.27
C ILE A 276 -7.03 -10.23 10.73
N CYS A 277 -8.02 -11.12 10.81
CA CYS A 277 -9.35 -10.77 11.32
C CYS A 277 -9.33 -10.24 12.76
N LYS A 278 -8.44 -10.75 13.63
CA LYS A 278 -8.28 -10.22 15.00
C LYS A 278 -7.69 -8.80 15.00
N ALA A 279 -6.68 -8.55 14.17
CA ALA A 279 -6.13 -7.20 14.00
C ALA A 279 -7.18 -6.23 13.45
N SER A 280 -7.99 -6.68 12.49
CA SER A 280 -9.13 -5.94 11.93
C SER A 280 -10.16 -5.60 13.01
N GLU A 281 -10.61 -6.59 13.78
CA GLU A 281 -11.58 -6.41 14.86
C GLU A 281 -11.10 -5.34 15.87
N TYR A 282 -9.84 -5.45 16.29
CA TYR A 282 -9.24 -4.49 17.22
C TYR A 282 -9.26 -3.05 16.70
N VAL A 283 -8.73 -2.81 15.50
CA VAL A 283 -8.61 -1.44 14.97
C VAL A 283 -9.98 -0.84 14.65
N PHE A 284 -10.92 -1.65 14.14
CA PHE A 284 -12.27 -1.16 13.82
C PHE A 284 -13.14 -0.92 15.05
N GLU A 285 -12.90 -1.62 16.18
CA GLU A 285 -13.48 -1.29 17.47
C GLU A 285 -13.05 0.11 17.92
N LYS A 286 -11.76 0.46 17.77
CA LYS A 286 -11.24 1.80 18.09
C LYS A 286 -11.81 2.89 17.17
N LEU A 287 -12.03 2.57 15.91
CA LEU A 287 -12.66 3.46 14.93
C LEU A 287 -14.18 3.59 15.12
N GLY A 288 -14.81 2.73 15.91
CA GLY A 288 -16.25 2.75 16.13
C GLY A 288 -17.08 2.46 14.88
N ARG A 289 -16.53 1.71 13.90
CA ARG A 289 -17.19 1.37 12.65
C ARG A 289 -16.93 -0.07 12.22
N VAL A 290 -17.73 -0.56 11.29
CA VAL A 290 -17.58 -1.92 10.73
C VAL A 290 -16.54 -1.91 9.61
N PRO A 291 -15.69 -2.97 9.49
CA PRO A 291 -14.80 -3.16 8.35
C PRO A 291 -15.56 -3.21 7.02
N SER A 292 -14.95 -2.72 5.94
CA SER A 292 -15.52 -2.84 4.59
C SER A 292 -15.28 -4.22 3.97
N SER A 293 -14.37 -5.02 4.54
CA SER A 293 -14.09 -6.40 4.11
C SER A 293 -15.36 -7.26 4.16
N ARG A 294 -15.71 -7.85 3.01
CA ARG A 294 -16.82 -8.79 2.90
C ARG A 294 -16.50 -10.11 3.60
N VAL A 295 -15.27 -10.56 3.48
CA VAL A 295 -14.79 -11.80 4.09
C VAL A 295 -14.79 -11.69 5.61
N PHE A 296 -14.25 -10.60 6.17
CA PHE A 296 -14.33 -10.35 7.62
C PHE A 296 -15.76 -10.45 8.12
N ASN A 297 -16.69 -9.71 7.50
CA ASN A 297 -18.08 -9.67 7.92
C ASN A 297 -18.77 -11.06 7.84
N ALA A 298 -18.45 -11.84 6.81
CA ALA A 298 -18.97 -13.20 6.65
C ALA A 298 -18.42 -14.15 7.73
N LEU A 299 -17.11 -14.09 8.02
CA LEU A 299 -16.48 -14.92 9.05
C LEU A 299 -16.99 -14.57 10.46
N GLN A 300 -17.13 -13.28 10.78
CA GLN A 300 -17.70 -12.84 12.05
C GLN A 300 -19.16 -13.30 12.23
N SER A 301 -19.97 -13.21 11.19
CA SER A 301 -21.36 -13.69 11.21
C SER A 301 -21.44 -15.20 11.45
N LYS A 302 -20.52 -15.98 10.88
CA LYS A 302 -20.41 -17.43 11.09
C LYS A 302 -20.02 -17.78 12.53
N ARG A 303 -19.03 -17.05 13.11
CA ARG A 303 -18.60 -17.24 14.50
C ARG A 303 -19.76 -17.01 15.50
N LYS A 304 -20.53 -15.92 15.31
CA LYS A 304 -21.69 -15.58 16.15
C LYS A 304 -22.82 -16.60 16.09
N ARG A 305 -22.93 -17.39 15.03
CA ARG A 305 -23.95 -18.46 14.90
C ARG A 305 -23.53 -19.79 15.53
N ASN A 306 -22.24 -20.00 15.74
CA ASN A 306 -21.68 -21.22 16.31
C ASN A 306 -21.48 -21.12 17.85
N ILE A 307 -21.93 -20.00 18.45
CA ILE A 307 -22.07 -19.80 19.88
C ILE A 307 -23.54 -19.99 20.26
#